data_b00880a8ef6fccb7498b8500f0735a8e
#
_entry.id   b00880a8ef6fccb7498b8500f0735a8e
#
_cell.length_a   1.000
_cell.length_b   1.000
_cell.length_c   1.000
_cell.angle_alpha   90.00
_cell.angle_beta   90.00
_cell.angle_gamma   90.00
#
_symmetry.space_group_name_H-M   'P 1'
#
loop_
_entity.id
_entity.type
_entity.pdbx_description
1 polymer ?
#
loop_
_entity_poly.entity_id
_entity_poly.type
_entity_poly.pdbx_seq_one_letter_code
_entity_poly.pdbx_strand_id
1 'polypeptide(L)'
;MSSRFSRFVFTLSAGFAGAVAASAELIPSANNGGITLPAGFHAVVVADGLDGVRGVAVAPNGDVYGRQRGGGIVALRDTNGDGVADVKEMIAEDQPGGSGIAVHDGYLYYSTNSEIYRRARAAGELVPGGAPELVVSELRDRRQHSAKMFTFDDDGNLFVEVGSPSNALGEPDRARGAKGVSDEKVAEFLSEFGGVWKFDPRQAPQTQDEGEHWSTGHRHILALAWNPVSDALFGGMNGRDTLDVINPDLFEREYNAIRVSEEFHELKKGSNLGWPYTFYDPIDDRRLFGPEYGGDGEKAPAPDRFQDPIIDFPAHWAPMQLTYYSGEQFPQTYQGGMFLAFHGSWNRQGDQKGYNVSFIPFNASGKPTGEWSVFADGFMGKGQIASPNDAAYRPMGVATGPDGSLYIGSDHNSRIWRVFYTGE
;
A
#
# COMPACT_ATOMS: atom_id res chain seq x y z
N MET A 1 -62.65 -32.26 -46.64
CA MET A 1 -61.92 -33.19 -45.75
C MET A 1 -60.45 -32.84 -45.80
N SER A 2 -59.98 -32.13 -44.77
CA SER A 2 -58.58 -31.69 -44.69
C SER A 2 -58.14 -31.98 -43.25
N SER A 3 -57.30 -33.00 -43.10
CA SER A 3 -56.74 -33.43 -41.81
C SER A 3 -55.51 -32.55 -41.45
N ARG A 4 -55.57 -31.88 -40.34
CA ARG A 4 -54.41 -31.18 -39.74
C ARG A 4 -53.63 -32.15 -38.84
N PHE A 5 -52.38 -32.45 -39.17
CA PHE A 5 -51.39 -33.09 -38.26
C PHE A 5 -50.74 -32.08 -37.36
N SER A 6 -50.97 -32.17 -36.05
CA SER A 6 -50.23 -31.44 -35.04
C SER A 6 -48.93 -32.18 -34.70
N ARG A 7 -47.78 -31.55 -34.91
CA ARG A 7 -46.49 -32.04 -34.43
C ARG A 7 -46.25 -31.51 -33.03
N PHE A 8 -46.17 -32.38 -32.04
CA PHE A 8 -45.67 -32.08 -30.73
C PHE A 8 -44.14 -32.09 -30.79
N VAL A 9 -43.51 -30.94 -30.43
CA VAL A 9 -42.07 -30.83 -30.19
C VAL A 9 -41.85 -30.98 -28.71
N PHE A 10 -41.18 -32.06 -28.29
CA PHE A 10 -40.68 -32.25 -26.95
C PHE A 10 -39.33 -31.53 -26.85
N THR A 11 -39.25 -30.43 -26.09
CA THR A 11 -38.00 -29.80 -25.69
C THR A 11 -37.49 -30.50 -24.44
N LEU A 12 -36.39 -31.25 -24.53
CA LEU A 12 -35.65 -31.78 -23.40
C LEU A 12 -34.81 -30.62 -22.82
N SER A 13 -35.21 -30.11 -21.65
CA SER A 13 -34.36 -29.21 -20.87
C SER A 13 -33.34 -30.02 -20.08
N ALA A 14 -32.10 -30.06 -20.53
CA ALA A 14 -30.98 -30.58 -19.75
C ALA A 14 -30.65 -29.57 -18.64
N GLY A 15 -31.11 -29.86 -17.43
CA GLY A 15 -30.68 -29.12 -16.26
C GLY A 15 -29.21 -29.43 -15.98
N PHE A 16 -28.34 -28.47 -16.19
CA PHE A 16 -26.99 -28.49 -15.61
C PHE A 16 -27.12 -28.27 -14.11
N ALA A 17 -27.08 -29.33 -13.33
CA ALA A 17 -26.80 -29.25 -11.91
C ALA A 17 -25.31 -28.92 -11.77
N GLY A 18 -24.98 -27.63 -11.61
CA GLY A 18 -23.67 -27.19 -11.16
C GLY A 18 -23.45 -27.78 -9.78
N ALA A 19 -22.50 -28.69 -9.62
CA ALA A 19 -22.00 -29.08 -8.32
C ALA A 19 -21.35 -27.86 -7.71
N VAL A 20 -22.00 -27.26 -6.70
CA VAL A 20 -21.35 -26.33 -5.77
C VAL A 20 -20.33 -27.19 -5.02
N ALA A 21 -19.06 -27.12 -5.39
CA ALA A 21 -18.01 -27.68 -4.56
C ALA A 21 -18.10 -26.98 -3.20
N ALA A 22 -18.33 -27.76 -2.13
CA ALA A 22 -18.22 -27.21 -0.78
C ALA A 22 -16.78 -26.66 -0.64
N SER A 23 -16.65 -25.36 -0.39
CA SER A 23 -15.35 -24.80 -0.03
C SER A 23 -14.85 -25.52 1.23
N ALA A 24 -13.60 -25.99 1.19
CA ALA A 24 -12.99 -26.57 2.38
C ALA A 24 -13.02 -25.51 3.50
N GLU A 25 -13.25 -25.94 4.73
CA GLU A 25 -13.20 -25.05 5.88
C GLU A 25 -11.76 -24.61 6.10
N LEU A 26 -11.54 -23.28 6.21
CA LEU A 26 -10.22 -22.74 6.47
C LEU A 26 -9.77 -23.14 7.90
N ILE A 27 -8.65 -23.84 8.00
CA ILE A 27 -8.08 -24.25 9.26
C ILE A 27 -6.98 -23.24 9.65
N PRO A 28 -7.12 -22.52 10.79
CA PRO A 28 -6.09 -21.59 11.23
C PRO A 28 -4.72 -22.25 11.35
N SER A 29 -3.68 -21.59 10.89
CA SER A 29 -2.31 -22.01 11.14
C SER A 29 -2.00 -21.94 12.64
N ALA A 30 -1.09 -22.78 13.13
CA ALA A 30 -0.66 -22.72 14.53
C ALA A 30 -0.26 -21.31 14.93
N ASN A 31 -0.81 -20.79 16.03
CA ASN A 31 -0.63 -19.41 16.49
C ASN A 31 -0.86 -18.36 15.38
N ASN A 32 -1.86 -18.56 14.53
CA ASN A 32 -2.13 -17.69 13.37
C ASN A 32 -0.89 -17.42 12.49
N GLY A 33 0.01 -18.39 12.36
CA GLY A 33 1.26 -18.23 11.64
C GLY A 33 2.24 -17.23 12.28
N GLY A 34 2.12 -16.98 13.59
CA GLY A 34 3.01 -16.11 14.37
C GLY A 34 2.54 -14.67 14.52
N ILE A 35 1.29 -14.35 14.15
CA ILE A 35 0.69 -13.01 14.32
C ILE A 35 -0.42 -13.03 15.37
N THR A 36 -0.69 -11.85 15.95
CA THR A 36 -1.76 -11.63 16.93
C THR A 36 -2.91 -10.88 16.26
N LEU A 37 -4.13 -11.37 16.44
CA LEU A 37 -5.35 -10.82 15.84
C LEU A 37 -6.41 -10.56 16.91
N PRO A 38 -7.42 -9.71 16.65
CA PRO A 38 -8.57 -9.55 17.52
C PRO A 38 -9.37 -10.85 17.69
N ALA A 39 -10.17 -10.94 18.74
CA ALA A 39 -11.03 -12.10 19.01
C ALA A 39 -11.96 -12.41 17.81
N GLY A 40 -12.11 -13.68 17.49
CA GLY A 40 -12.89 -14.16 16.35
C GLY A 40 -12.20 -14.09 15.00
N PHE A 41 -10.98 -13.52 14.94
CA PHE A 41 -10.16 -13.52 13.74
C PHE A 41 -9.09 -14.60 13.81
N HIS A 42 -8.83 -15.21 12.66
CA HIS A 42 -7.86 -16.26 12.48
C HIS A 42 -7.02 -16.01 11.22
N ALA A 43 -5.85 -16.65 11.14
CA ALA A 43 -5.02 -16.58 9.94
C ALA A 43 -4.53 -17.96 9.50
N VAL A 44 -4.50 -18.17 8.19
CA VAL A 44 -3.78 -19.25 7.53
C VAL A 44 -2.56 -18.69 6.81
N VAL A 45 -1.44 -19.43 6.85
CA VAL A 45 -0.25 -19.10 6.07
C VAL A 45 -0.46 -19.59 4.64
N VAL A 46 -0.69 -18.67 3.71
CA VAL A 46 -0.91 -18.97 2.28
C VAL A 46 0.36 -19.53 1.65
N ALA A 47 1.49 -18.87 1.90
CA ALA A 47 2.79 -19.30 1.43
C ALA A 47 3.91 -18.74 2.34
N ASP A 48 4.99 -19.49 2.46
CA ASP A 48 6.18 -19.14 3.25
C ASP A 48 7.46 -19.27 2.41
N GLY A 49 8.57 -18.71 2.90
CA GLY A 49 9.85 -18.79 2.21
C GLY A 49 9.86 -18.16 0.82
N LEU A 50 9.11 -17.06 0.65
CA LEU A 50 9.08 -16.26 -0.56
C LEU A 50 10.28 -15.30 -0.61
N ASP A 51 10.48 -14.61 -1.75
CA ASP A 51 11.59 -13.66 -1.91
C ASP A 51 11.12 -12.20 -1.77
N GLY A 52 10.96 -11.73 -0.54
CA GLY A 52 10.73 -10.33 -0.22
C GLY A 52 9.44 -9.72 -0.80
N VAL A 53 8.26 -10.25 -0.42
CA VAL A 53 6.96 -9.75 -0.90
C VAL A 53 6.68 -8.33 -0.40
N ARG A 54 6.68 -7.36 -1.32
CA ARG A 54 6.49 -5.93 -1.04
C ARG A 54 5.10 -5.38 -1.40
N GLY A 55 4.42 -5.99 -2.34
CA GLY A 55 3.05 -5.67 -2.70
C GLY A 55 2.23 -6.95 -2.85
N VAL A 56 0.96 -6.91 -2.49
CA VAL A 56 0.03 -8.02 -2.61
C VAL A 56 -1.20 -7.58 -3.39
N ALA A 57 -1.65 -8.42 -4.32
CA ALA A 57 -2.93 -8.28 -5.00
C ALA A 57 -3.63 -9.64 -5.04
N VAL A 58 -4.96 -9.62 -4.94
CA VAL A 58 -5.78 -10.83 -5.01
C VAL A 58 -6.75 -10.69 -6.17
N ALA A 59 -6.80 -11.72 -7.02
CA ALA A 59 -7.70 -11.76 -8.15
C ALA A 59 -9.13 -12.18 -7.76
N PRO A 60 -10.15 -11.88 -8.59
CA PRO A 60 -11.53 -12.27 -8.31
C PRO A 60 -11.77 -13.78 -8.15
N ASN A 61 -10.87 -14.62 -8.65
CA ASN A 61 -10.92 -16.07 -8.48
C ASN A 61 -10.11 -16.60 -7.29
N GLY A 62 -9.53 -15.71 -6.46
CA GLY A 62 -8.75 -16.07 -5.28
C GLY A 62 -7.24 -16.26 -5.51
N ASP A 63 -6.74 -16.18 -6.75
CA ASP A 63 -5.30 -16.21 -7.01
C ASP A 63 -4.61 -15.03 -6.33
N VAL A 64 -3.47 -15.27 -5.69
CA VAL A 64 -2.70 -14.25 -4.97
C VAL A 64 -1.42 -13.94 -5.72
N TYR A 65 -1.15 -12.66 -5.89
CA TYR A 65 0.07 -12.16 -6.53
C TYR A 65 0.89 -11.35 -5.53
N GLY A 66 2.18 -11.70 -5.39
CA GLY A 66 3.13 -10.98 -4.54
C GLY A 66 4.23 -10.34 -5.39
N ARG A 67 4.33 -9.00 -5.41
CA ARG A 67 5.47 -8.30 -6.02
C ARG A 67 6.70 -8.47 -5.15
N GLN A 68 7.78 -8.99 -5.69
CA GLN A 68 8.98 -9.32 -4.92
C GLN A 68 10.06 -8.23 -5.02
N ARG A 69 10.83 -8.05 -3.95
CA ARG A 69 11.88 -7.03 -3.85
C ARG A 69 13.02 -7.24 -4.85
N GLY A 70 13.42 -8.50 -5.07
CA GLY A 70 14.49 -8.89 -6.00
C GLY A 70 14.09 -8.80 -7.47
N GLY A 71 12.82 -8.62 -7.73
CA GLY A 71 12.20 -8.65 -9.05
C GLY A 71 11.22 -9.81 -9.19
N GLY A 72 10.40 -9.75 -10.23
CA GLY A 72 9.37 -10.75 -10.46
C GLY A 72 8.13 -10.60 -9.59
N ILE A 73 7.19 -11.47 -9.87
CA ILE A 73 5.92 -11.60 -9.16
C ILE A 73 5.75 -13.08 -8.87
N VAL A 74 5.53 -13.43 -7.61
CA VAL A 74 5.06 -14.77 -7.27
C VAL A 74 3.55 -14.84 -7.47
N ALA A 75 3.09 -15.80 -8.24
CA ALA A 75 1.67 -16.12 -8.45
C ALA A 75 1.34 -17.41 -7.71
N LEU A 76 0.33 -17.36 -6.87
CA LEU A 76 -0.05 -18.42 -5.94
C LEU A 76 -1.51 -18.80 -6.14
N ARG A 77 -1.80 -20.11 -6.14
CA ARG A 77 -3.15 -20.66 -6.20
C ARG A 77 -3.35 -21.73 -5.16
N ASP A 78 -4.42 -21.61 -4.41
CA ASP A 78 -5.03 -22.64 -3.60
C ASP A 78 -6.02 -23.42 -4.46
N THR A 79 -5.76 -24.70 -4.72
CA THR A 79 -6.57 -25.54 -5.60
C THR A 79 -7.58 -26.39 -4.85
N ASN A 80 -7.40 -26.57 -3.54
CA ASN A 80 -8.23 -27.43 -2.71
C ASN A 80 -9.12 -26.65 -1.73
N GLY A 81 -8.92 -25.32 -1.61
CA GLY A 81 -9.73 -24.43 -0.78
C GLY A 81 -9.34 -24.38 0.70
N ASP A 82 -8.19 -24.94 1.10
CA ASP A 82 -7.72 -24.95 2.50
C ASP A 82 -7.00 -23.66 2.93
N GLY A 83 -6.80 -22.74 2.02
CA GLY A 83 -6.14 -21.44 2.24
C GLY A 83 -4.62 -21.47 2.05
N VAL A 84 -4.03 -22.62 1.79
CA VAL A 84 -2.60 -22.81 1.50
C VAL A 84 -2.40 -22.92 -0.01
N ALA A 85 -1.43 -22.22 -0.57
CA ALA A 85 -1.18 -22.32 -2.01
C ALA A 85 -0.49 -23.64 -2.38
N ASP A 86 -1.15 -24.42 -3.25
CA ASP A 86 -0.62 -25.65 -3.83
C ASP A 86 0.23 -25.38 -5.07
N VAL A 87 -0.04 -24.29 -5.78
CA VAL A 87 0.66 -23.91 -7.00
C VAL A 87 1.39 -22.59 -6.78
N LYS A 88 2.66 -22.56 -7.18
CA LYS A 88 3.52 -21.39 -7.13
C LYS A 88 4.25 -21.23 -8.46
N GLU A 89 4.05 -20.10 -9.11
CA GLU A 89 4.65 -19.76 -10.40
C GLU A 89 5.34 -18.38 -10.31
N MET A 90 6.30 -18.11 -11.20
CA MET A 90 7.00 -16.84 -11.26
C MET A 90 6.69 -16.10 -12.56
N ILE A 91 6.53 -14.78 -12.47
CA ILE A 91 6.19 -13.89 -13.59
C ILE A 91 7.17 -12.70 -13.55
N ALA A 92 7.57 -12.19 -14.73
CA ALA A 92 8.34 -10.92 -14.87
C ALA A 92 9.64 -10.87 -14.05
N GLU A 93 10.38 -11.98 -13.97
CA GLU A 93 11.61 -12.09 -13.19
C GLU A 93 12.72 -11.14 -13.67
N ASP A 94 12.69 -10.74 -14.95
CA ASP A 94 13.61 -9.80 -15.59
C ASP A 94 13.28 -8.31 -15.32
N GLN A 95 12.24 -8.01 -14.54
CA GLN A 95 11.76 -6.65 -14.25
C GLN A 95 11.89 -6.33 -12.75
N PRO A 96 13.09 -5.94 -12.27
CA PRO A 96 13.35 -5.67 -10.86
C PRO A 96 12.76 -4.34 -10.38
N GLY A 97 12.72 -4.14 -9.06
CA GLY A 97 12.25 -2.94 -8.40
C GLY A 97 10.73 -2.83 -8.33
N GLY A 98 10.27 -1.65 -7.97
CA GLY A 98 8.85 -1.39 -7.77
C GLY A 98 8.25 -2.08 -6.53
N SER A 99 7.03 -1.69 -6.16
CA SER A 99 6.25 -2.34 -5.11
C SER A 99 4.77 -2.42 -5.49
N GLY A 100 4.34 -1.62 -6.46
CA GLY A 100 2.95 -1.58 -6.92
C GLY A 100 2.58 -2.86 -7.65
N ILE A 101 1.39 -3.40 -7.31
CA ILE A 101 0.75 -4.52 -7.98
C ILE A 101 -0.76 -4.41 -7.81
N ALA A 102 -1.52 -4.69 -8.86
CA ALA A 102 -2.98 -4.74 -8.80
C ALA A 102 -3.54 -5.64 -9.89
N VAL A 103 -4.69 -6.26 -9.61
CA VAL A 103 -5.54 -6.89 -10.63
C VAL A 103 -6.69 -5.92 -10.90
N HIS A 104 -6.77 -5.40 -12.12
CA HIS A 104 -7.77 -4.43 -12.50
C HIS A 104 -8.18 -4.63 -13.96
N ASP A 105 -9.48 -4.60 -14.24
CA ASP A 105 -10.09 -4.68 -15.58
C ASP A 105 -9.50 -5.74 -16.51
N GLY A 106 -9.33 -6.97 -15.99
CA GLY A 106 -8.82 -8.11 -16.76
C GLY A 106 -7.30 -8.11 -16.98
N TYR A 107 -6.56 -7.26 -16.28
CA TYR A 107 -5.10 -7.19 -16.34
C TYR A 107 -4.46 -7.38 -14.96
N LEU A 108 -3.24 -7.90 -14.95
CA LEU A 108 -2.30 -7.79 -13.84
C LEU A 108 -1.36 -6.63 -14.12
N TYR A 109 -1.48 -5.56 -13.32
CA TYR A 109 -0.60 -4.40 -13.36
C TYR A 109 0.52 -4.54 -12.33
N TYR A 110 1.71 -4.06 -12.67
CA TYR A 110 2.85 -4.01 -11.74
C TYR A 110 3.84 -2.92 -12.11
N SER A 111 4.56 -2.43 -11.12
CA SER A 111 5.58 -1.39 -11.29
C SER A 111 7.00 -1.94 -11.29
N THR A 112 7.90 -1.22 -11.97
CA THR A 112 9.34 -1.15 -11.69
C THR A 112 9.64 0.16 -10.96
N ASN A 113 10.91 0.57 -10.89
CA ASN A 113 11.26 1.88 -10.32
C ASN A 113 10.97 3.06 -11.26
N SER A 114 10.74 2.82 -12.54
CA SER A 114 10.56 3.86 -13.56
C SER A 114 9.41 3.62 -14.54
N GLU A 115 8.68 2.51 -14.39
CA GLU A 115 7.69 2.10 -15.37
C GLU A 115 6.52 1.38 -14.70
N ILE A 116 5.34 1.45 -15.34
CA ILE A 116 4.18 0.61 -15.03
C ILE A 116 3.89 -0.27 -16.23
N TYR A 117 3.76 -1.56 -16.00
CA TYR A 117 3.38 -2.56 -16.97
C TYR A 117 2.04 -3.19 -16.65
N ARG A 118 1.41 -3.78 -17.66
CA ARG A 118 0.27 -4.68 -17.48
C ARG A 118 0.40 -5.93 -18.36
N ARG A 119 -0.22 -7.02 -17.92
CA ARG A 119 -0.40 -8.25 -18.70
C ARG A 119 -1.85 -8.63 -18.72
N ALA A 120 -2.40 -8.91 -19.90
CA ALA A 120 -3.77 -9.41 -20.02
C ALA A 120 -3.90 -10.75 -19.28
N ARG A 121 -4.92 -10.86 -18.44
CA ARG A 121 -5.21 -12.03 -17.61
C ARG A 121 -6.57 -12.59 -18.01
N ALA A 122 -6.59 -13.74 -18.67
CA ALA A 122 -7.83 -14.43 -18.95
C ALA A 122 -8.44 -15.02 -17.67
N ALA A 123 -9.77 -15.17 -17.67
CA ALA A 123 -10.44 -15.78 -16.52
C ALA A 123 -9.92 -17.19 -16.26
N GLY A 124 -9.48 -17.46 -15.01
CA GLY A 124 -8.92 -18.74 -14.61
C GLY A 124 -7.44 -18.97 -14.91
N GLU A 125 -6.75 -18.05 -15.59
CA GLU A 125 -5.30 -18.11 -15.74
C GLU A 125 -4.60 -17.63 -14.46
N LEU A 126 -3.65 -18.42 -13.96
CA LEU A 126 -2.77 -18.02 -12.86
C LEU A 126 -1.63 -17.13 -13.37
N VAL A 127 -0.96 -17.57 -14.44
CA VAL A 127 0.12 -16.83 -15.10
C VAL A 127 -0.47 -16.11 -16.32
N PRO A 128 -0.56 -14.75 -16.29
CA PRO A 128 -1.04 -13.99 -17.44
C PRO A 128 -0.20 -14.26 -18.68
N GLY A 129 -0.86 -14.62 -19.77
CA GLY A 129 -0.22 -14.89 -21.06
C GLY A 129 0.28 -13.61 -21.75
N GLY A 130 1.07 -13.78 -22.81
CA GLY A 130 1.52 -12.70 -23.67
C GLY A 130 2.68 -11.85 -23.09
N ALA A 131 3.20 -10.96 -23.93
CA ALA A 131 4.23 -10.01 -23.54
C ALA A 131 3.64 -8.92 -22.61
N PRO A 132 4.46 -8.35 -21.70
CA PRO A 132 4.02 -7.19 -20.92
C PRO A 132 3.79 -5.98 -21.84
N GLU A 133 2.70 -5.26 -21.60
CA GLU A 133 2.40 -3.98 -22.21
C GLU A 133 2.89 -2.85 -21.31
N LEU A 134 3.64 -1.90 -21.86
CA LEU A 134 4.05 -0.69 -21.17
C LEU A 134 2.85 0.26 -21.05
N VAL A 135 2.55 0.69 -19.82
CA VAL A 135 1.43 1.62 -19.53
C VAL A 135 1.96 3.02 -19.26
N VAL A 136 2.94 3.15 -18.35
CA VAL A 136 3.60 4.42 -18.05
C VAL A 136 5.09 4.20 -18.06
N SER A 137 5.83 5.12 -18.67
CA SER A 137 7.29 5.14 -18.71
C SER A 137 7.88 6.44 -18.16
N GLU A 138 9.20 6.47 -18.07
CA GLU A 138 9.97 7.67 -17.67
C GLU A 138 9.56 8.24 -16.31
N LEU A 139 8.96 7.42 -15.43
CA LEU A 139 8.72 7.83 -14.04
C LEU A 139 10.05 8.13 -13.36
N ARG A 140 10.16 9.32 -12.79
CA ARG A 140 11.42 9.81 -12.22
C ARG A 140 11.93 8.88 -11.11
N ASP A 141 13.22 8.53 -11.16
CA ASP A 141 13.92 7.71 -10.17
C ASP A 141 15.30 8.29 -9.87
N ARG A 142 15.60 8.54 -8.59
CA ARG A 142 16.90 9.05 -8.12
C ARG A 142 17.42 8.28 -6.90
N ARG A 143 17.31 6.95 -6.90
CA ARG A 143 17.85 6.03 -5.88
C ARG A 143 17.16 6.06 -4.52
N GLN A 144 16.63 7.19 -4.04
CA GLN A 144 15.80 7.26 -2.83
C GLN A 144 14.32 7.25 -3.23
N HIS A 145 13.50 6.59 -2.43
CA HIS A 145 12.05 6.51 -2.61
C HIS A 145 11.63 6.09 -4.04
N SER A 146 12.37 5.13 -4.60
CA SER A 146 12.23 4.71 -6.01
C SER A 146 11.01 3.84 -6.27
N ALA A 147 10.50 3.14 -5.25
CA ALA A 147 9.32 2.28 -5.42
C ALA A 147 8.12 3.09 -5.91
N LYS A 148 7.40 2.53 -6.87
CA LYS A 148 6.19 3.14 -7.45
C LYS A 148 4.98 2.36 -6.96
N MET A 149 4.26 2.92 -5.98
CA MET A 149 2.95 2.42 -5.63
C MET A 149 1.89 3.09 -6.50
N PHE A 150 0.81 2.38 -6.76
CA PHE A 150 -0.29 2.90 -7.56
C PHE A 150 -1.63 2.32 -7.12
N THR A 151 -2.71 3.01 -7.50
CA THR A 151 -4.09 2.56 -7.34
C THR A 151 -4.96 3.06 -8.49
N PHE A 152 -6.19 2.56 -8.58
CA PHE A 152 -7.16 2.97 -9.60
C PHE A 152 -8.36 3.64 -8.93
N ASP A 153 -8.97 4.63 -9.63
CA ASP A 153 -10.32 5.09 -9.32
C ASP A 153 -11.39 4.21 -9.99
N ASP A 154 -12.66 4.48 -9.70
CA ASP A 154 -13.79 3.72 -10.27
C ASP A 154 -13.97 3.94 -11.78
N ASP A 155 -13.41 5.00 -12.33
CA ASP A 155 -13.38 5.28 -13.78
C ASP A 155 -12.24 4.56 -14.50
N GLY A 156 -11.37 3.85 -13.75
CA GLY A 156 -10.19 3.13 -14.24
C GLY A 156 -8.99 4.01 -14.52
N ASN A 157 -8.95 5.25 -14.01
CA ASN A 157 -7.73 6.04 -14.07
C ASN A 157 -6.71 5.54 -13.05
N LEU A 158 -5.44 5.61 -13.40
CA LEU A 158 -4.30 5.14 -12.63
C LEU A 158 -3.62 6.30 -11.90
N PHE A 159 -3.51 6.22 -10.58
CA PHE A 159 -2.75 7.16 -9.76
C PHE A 159 -1.42 6.52 -9.34
N VAL A 160 -0.31 7.15 -9.67
CA VAL A 160 1.05 6.63 -9.43
C VAL A 160 1.82 7.60 -8.56
N GLU A 161 2.40 7.08 -7.48
CA GLU A 161 3.33 7.83 -6.63
C GLU A 161 4.71 7.92 -7.26
N VAL A 162 5.30 9.11 -7.21
CA VAL A 162 6.70 9.35 -7.54
C VAL A 162 7.37 10.00 -6.33
N GLY A 163 8.15 9.21 -5.60
CA GLY A 163 8.78 9.63 -4.36
C GLY A 163 9.83 10.71 -4.52
N SER A 164 10.16 11.37 -3.43
CA SER A 164 11.16 12.43 -3.40
C SER A 164 12.59 11.93 -3.63
N PRO A 165 13.50 12.75 -4.20
CA PRO A 165 14.86 12.35 -4.47
C PRO A 165 15.78 12.36 -3.23
N SER A 166 15.30 12.86 -2.09
CA SER A 166 16.08 13.01 -0.85
C SER A 166 15.19 13.01 0.39
N ASN A 167 15.81 13.13 1.56
CA ASN A 167 15.08 13.26 2.83
C ASN A 167 14.25 14.56 2.91
N ALA A 168 14.87 15.72 2.63
CA ALA A 168 14.23 17.04 2.71
C ALA A 168 14.93 18.09 1.82
N LEU A 169 15.51 17.72 0.69
CA LEU A 169 16.30 18.59 -0.19
C LEU A 169 17.36 19.44 0.56
N GLY A 170 17.93 18.88 1.64
CA GLY A 170 19.06 19.47 2.33
C GLY A 170 20.38 19.20 1.62
N GLU A 171 21.29 20.14 1.58
CA GLU A 171 22.63 19.98 1.02
C GLU A 171 23.69 20.17 2.13
N PRO A 172 24.54 19.13 2.41
CA PRO A 172 24.43 17.73 1.96
C PRO A 172 23.23 16.99 2.58
N ASP A 173 22.64 16.04 1.86
CA ASP A 173 21.46 15.30 2.36
C ASP A 173 21.80 14.56 3.68
N ARG A 174 20.91 14.66 4.67
CA ARG A 174 21.02 14.01 6.00
C ARG A 174 22.31 14.33 6.78
N ALA A 175 22.98 15.45 6.49
CA ALA A 175 24.23 15.84 7.14
C ALA A 175 24.02 16.94 8.17
N ARG A 176 24.90 16.99 9.18
CA ARG A 176 24.89 18.06 10.20
C ARG A 176 25.02 19.43 9.55
N GLY A 177 24.12 20.34 9.90
CA GLY A 177 24.10 21.71 9.40
C GLY A 177 23.63 21.86 7.96
N ALA A 178 23.06 20.80 7.37
CA ALA A 178 22.48 20.85 6.01
C ALA A 178 21.53 22.04 5.87
N LYS A 179 21.59 22.71 4.74
CA LYS A 179 20.68 23.81 4.37
C LYS A 179 19.80 23.37 3.21
N GLY A 180 18.54 23.78 3.25
CA GLY A 180 17.61 23.55 2.16
C GLY A 180 18.02 24.30 0.91
N VAL A 181 17.67 23.76 -0.24
CA VAL A 181 17.85 24.43 -1.54
C VAL A 181 16.93 25.64 -1.65
N SER A 182 17.16 26.51 -2.63
CA SER A 182 16.30 27.69 -2.88
C SER A 182 14.87 27.30 -3.27
N ASP A 183 13.91 28.22 -3.09
CA ASP A 183 12.51 28.00 -3.45
C ASP A 183 12.32 27.65 -4.95
N GLU A 184 13.14 28.23 -5.84
CA GLU A 184 13.14 27.92 -7.27
C GLU A 184 13.55 26.46 -7.52
N LYS A 185 14.59 25.98 -6.84
CA LYS A 185 15.01 24.57 -6.92
C LYS A 185 13.97 23.63 -6.29
N VAL A 186 13.33 24.01 -5.18
CA VAL A 186 12.23 23.23 -4.62
C VAL A 186 11.10 23.10 -5.64
N ALA A 187 10.71 24.20 -6.29
CA ALA A 187 9.66 24.18 -7.32
C ALA A 187 10.05 23.26 -8.51
N GLU A 188 11.31 23.31 -8.98
CA GLU A 188 11.84 22.41 -9.98
C GLU A 188 11.73 20.95 -9.56
N PHE A 189 12.18 20.59 -8.35
CA PHE A 189 12.06 19.22 -7.84
C PHE A 189 10.61 18.78 -7.68
N LEU A 190 9.74 19.63 -7.17
CA LEU A 190 8.32 19.29 -6.99
C LEU A 190 7.55 19.18 -8.30
N SER A 191 8.06 19.69 -9.41
CA SER A 191 7.46 19.47 -10.74
C SER A 191 7.72 18.05 -11.28
N GLU A 192 8.72 17.34 -10.73
CA GLU A 192 9.14 16.02 -11.20
C GLU A 192 9.02 14.92 -10.13
N PHE A 193 9.07 15.27 -8.85
CA PHE A 193 9.16 14.36 -7.71
C PHE A 193 8.23 14.77 -6.57
N GLY A 194 8.07 13.87 -5.61
CA GLY A 194 7.35 14.18 -4.37
C GLY A 194 5.88 14.46 -4.60
N GLY A 195 5.22 13.63 -5.40
CA GLY A 195 3.81 13.79 -5.72
C GLY A 195 3.13 12.52 -6.21
N VAL A 196 1.88 12.67 -6.59
CA VAL A 196 1.08 11.66 -7.29
C VAL A 196 0.70 12.18 -8.66
N TRP A 197 0.81 11.33 -9.68
CA TRP A 197 0.40 11.60 -11.06
C TRP A 197 -0.78 10.71 -11.44
N LYS A 198 -1.75 11.28 -12.15
CA LYS A 198 -2.92 10.58 -12.69
C LYS A 198 -2.73 10.34 -14.19
N PHE A 199 -3.02 9.10 -14.62
CA PHE A 199 -2.94 8.64 -16.00
C PHE A 199 -4.24 7.97 -16.44
N ASP A 200 -4.48 7.88 -17.75
CA ASP A 200 -5.53 7.06 -18.33
C ASP A 200 -4.90 5.82 -19.01
N PRO A 201 -4.99 4.61 -18.43
CA PRO A 201 -4.38 3.41 -19.01
C PRO A 201 -4.92 3.03 -20.40
N ARG A 202 -6.06 3.58 -20.82
CA ARG A 202 -6.62 3.38 -22.18
C ARG A 202 -5.82 4.11 -23.25
N GLN A 203 -5.02 5.11 -22.85
CA GLN A 203 -4.13 5.90 -23.70
C GLN A 203 -2.66 5.42 -23.63
N ALA A 204 -2.41 4.21 -23.05
CA ALA A 204 -1.07 3.64 -22.93
C ALA A 204 -0.39 3.46 -24.33
N PRO A 205 0.96 3.63 -24.43
CA PRO A 205 1.85 4.08 -23.34
C PRO A 205 1.83 5.59 -23.15
N GLN A 206 2.05 6.04 -21.91
CA GLN A 206 2.23 7.44 -21.57
C GLN A 206 3.57 7.63 -20.83
N THR A 207 4.15 8.85 -20.90
CA THR A 207 5.29 9.24 -20.06
C THR A 207 4.82 9.96 -18.80
N GLN A 208 5.70 10.16 -17.80
CA GLN A 208 5.34 10.94 -16.62
C GLN A 208 4.86 12.36 -16.99
N ASP A 209 5.49 12.99 -18.00
CA ASP A 209 5.18 14.35 -18.40
C ASP A 209 3.80 14.50 -19.09
N GLU A 210 3.23 13.39 -19.58
CA GLU A 210 1.86 13.33 -20.12
C GLU A 210 0.80 13.07 -19.05
N GLY A 211 1.22 12.70 -17.84
CA GLY A 211 0.33 12.51 -16.69
C GLY A 211 -0.12 13.83 -16.08
N GLU A 212 -1.29 13.83 -15.47
CA GLU A 212 -1.76 14.95 -14.68
C GLU A 212 -1.09 14.95 -13.30
N HIS A 213 -0.31 15.99 -12.96
CA HIS A 213 0.26 16.15 -11.61
C HIS A 213 -0.87 16.44 -10.62
N TRP A 214 -1.29 15.40 -9.89
CA TRP A 214 -2.48 15.42 -9.04
C TRP A 214 -2.26 16.14 -7.71
N SER A 215 -1.16 15.78 -7.01
CA SER A 215 -0.82 16.34 -5.70
C SER A 215 0.70 16.38 -5.51
N THR A 216 1.19 17.23 -4.62
CA THR A 216 2.60 17.53 -4.44
C THR A 216 3.00 17.70 -2.96
N GLY A 217 4.28 17.93 -2.69
CA GLY A 217 4.76 18.14 -1.33
C GLY A 217 4.83 16.84 -0.52
N HIS A 218 5.01 15.71 -1.19
CA HIS A 218 5.13 14.39 -0.59
C HIS A 218 6.60 13.99 -0.46
N ARG A 219 6.96 13.39 0.69
CA ARG A 219 8.26 12.74 0.79
C ARG A 219 8.23 11.37 0.11
N HIS A 220 7.31 10.52 0.52
CA HIS A 220 7.12 9.18 -0.03
C HIS A 220 5.76 8.62 0.41
N ILE A 221 4.90 8.27 -0.53
CA ILE A 221 3.58 7.70 -0.27
C ILE A 221 3.49 6.32 -0.92
N LEU A 222 3.82 5.27 -0.16
CA LEU A 222 3.57 3.88 -0.60
C LEU A 222 2.18 3.40 -0.24
N ALA A 223 1.55 3.98 0.77
CA ALA A 223 0.18 3.71 1.15
C ALA A 223 -0.77 4.55 0.29
N LEU A 224 -1.36 3.96 -0.75
CA LEU A 224 -2.23 4.67 -1.68
C LEU A 224 -3.46 3.81 -1.98
N ALA A 225 -4.67 4.34 -1.76
CA ALA A 225 -5.91 3.65 -2.04
C ALA A 225 -7.05 4.61 -2.40
N TRP A 226 -7.93 4.16 -3.28
CA TRP A 226 -9.18 4.83 -3.62
C TRP A 226 -10.29 4.39 -2.68
N ASN A 227 -11.15 5.33 -2.27
CA ASN A 227 -12.38 5.04 -1.55
C ASN A 227 -13.58 5.29 -2.48
N PRO A 228 -14.29 4.24 -2.93
CA PRO A 228 -15.40 4.38 -3.87
C PRO A 228 -16.63 5.06 -3.27
N VAL A 229 -16.78 5.09 -1.93
CA VAL A 229 -17.93 5.71 -1.27
C VAL A 229 -17.83 7.24 -1.29
N SER A 230 -16.63 7.78 -1.11
CA SER A 230 -16.38 9.23 -1.11
C SER A 230 -15.81 9.76 -2.41
N ASP A 231 -15.57 8.88 -3.40
CA ASP A 231 -14.93 9.23 -4.68
C ASP A 231 -13.61 9.98 -4.43
N ALA A 232 -12.74 9.41 -3.59
CA ALA A 232 -11.57 10.10 -3.08
C ALA A 232 -10.33 9.20 -2.95
N LEU A 233 -9.17 9.79 -3.26
CA LEU A 233 -7.87 9.18 -3.09
C LEU A 233 -7.33 9.45 -1.67
N PHE A 234 -6.84 8.41 -1.00
CA PHE A 234 -6.18 8.52 0.30
C PHE A 234 -4.75 8.02 0.22
N GLY A 235 -3.87 8.63 1.02
CA GLY A 235 -2.47 8.23 1.09
C GLY A 235 -1.86 8.37 2.47
N GLY A 236 -0.95 7.44 2.80
CA GLY A 236 -0.11 7.48 3.99
C GLY A 236 1.32 7.88 3.61
N MET A 237 1.79 9.03 4.08
CA MET A 237 3.12 9.57 3.81
C MET A 237 4.13 9.15 4.86
N ASN A 238 5.28 8.65 4.41
CA ASN A 238 6.44 8.41 5.27
C ASN A 238 7.08 9.74 5.69
N GLY A 239 7.10 10.02 6.99
CA GLY A 239 7.72 11.20 7.57
C GLY A 239 9.22 11.28 7.32
N ARG A 240 9.79 12.46 7.51
CA ARG A 240 11.22 12.69 7.34
C ARG A 240 12.06 12.00 8.43
N ASP A 241 13.34 11.80 8.16
CA ASP A 241 14.29 11.20 9.09
C ASP A 241 15.31 12.24 9.62
N THR A 242 16.06 11.85 10.66
CA THR A 242 17.38 12.42 11.03
C THR A 242 17.39 13.90 11.44
N LEU A 243 16.35 14.40 12.11
CA LEU A 243 16.35 15.75 12.69
C LEU A 243 17.53 15.94 13.65
N ASP A 244 17.79 14.96 14.50
CA ASP A 244 18.88 14.90 15.48
C ASP A 244 20.28 14.93 14.85
N VAL A 245 20.44 14.39 13.65
CA VAL A 245 21.71 14.44 12.90
C VAL A 245 21.91 15.80 12.26
N ILE A 246 20.85 16.39 11.70
CA ILE A 246 20.93 17.65 10.95
C ILE A 246 21.16 18.82 11.91
N ASN A 247 20.45 18.87 13.02
CA ASN A 247 20.61 19.89 14.04
C ASN A 247 20.55 19.30 15.46
N PRO A 248 21.63 18.66 15.95
CA PRO A 248 21.66 18.00 17.25
C PRO A 248 21.63 18.98 18.43
N ASP A 249 21.87 20.26 18.19
CA ASP A 249 21.81 21.29 19.23
C ASP A 249 20.36 21.71 19.54
N LEU A 250 19.42 21.40 18.61
CA LEU A 250 18.01 21.72 18.72
C LEU A 250 17.12 20.47 18.87
N PHE A 251 17.49 19.37 18.22
CA PHE A 251 16.71 18.14 18.21
C PHE A 251 17.51 16.99 18.81
N GLU A 252 17.15 16.57 20.01
CA GLU A 252 17.71 15.37 20.61
C GLU A 252 17.26 14.11 19.86
N ARG A 253 17.99 13.01 20.04
CA ARG A 253 17.65 11.72 19.39
C ARG A 253 16.27 11.21 19.79
N GLU A 254 15.86 11.47 21.04
CA GLU A 254 14.53 11.11 21.52
C GLU A 254 13.45 11.94 20.81
N TYR A 255 13.69 13.22 20.57
CA TYR A 255 12.82 14.08 19.76
C TYR A 255 12.60 13.48 18.38
N ASN A 256 13.67 13.17 17.66
CA ASN A 256 13.57 12.55 16.33
C ASN A 256 12.79 11.22 16.38
N ALA A 257 12.94 10.42 17.45
CA ALA A 257 12.32 9.12 17.57
C ALA A 257 10.78 9.16 17.74
N ILE A 258 10.20 10.27 18.20
CA ILE A 258 8.77 10.33 18.58
C ILE A 258 7.99 11.49 17.97
N ARG A 259 8.64 12.50 17.37
CA ARG A 259 8.00 13.76 16.99
C ARG A 259 7.83 14.00 15.49
N VAL A 260 8.21 13.08 14.64
CA VAL A 260 7.97 13.19 13.20
C VAL A 260 6.93 12.16 12.80
N SER A 261 5.67 12.57 12.68
CA SER A 261 4.59 11.65 12.36
C SER A 261 4.73 11.03 10.97
N GLU A 262 4.14 9.86 10.82
CA GLU A 262 3.63 9.38 9.54
C GLU A 262 2.26 10.01 9.31
N GLU A 263 2.01 10.55 8.14
CA GLU A 263 0.85 11.40 7.89
C GLU A 263 -0.18 10.71 6.98
N PHE A 264 -1.47 10.69 7.36
CA PHE A 264 -2.55 10.17 6.52
C PHE A 264 -3.43 11.30 6.00
N HIS A 265 -3.63 11.32 4.68
CA HIS A 265 -4.30 12.41 3.98
C HIS A 265 -5.35 11.93 2.98
N GLU A 266 -6.38 12.75 2.74
CA GLU A 266 -7.15 12.76 1.50
C GLU A 266 -6.36 13.57 0.45
N LEU A 267 -5.99 12.94 -0.66
CA LEU A 267 -5.19 13.55 -1.70
C LEU A 267 -6.08 14.15 -2.80
N LYS A 268 -6.40 15.43 -2.69
CA LYS A 268 -7.17 16.15 -3.69
C LYS A 268 -6.28 16.68 -4.80
N LYS A 269 -6.86 16.95 -5.95
CA LYS A 269 -6.18 17.69 -7.01
C LYS A 269 -5.68 19.02 -6.47
N GLY A 270 -4.36 19.25 -6.56
CA GLY A 270 -3.68 20.43 -6.04
C GLY A 270 -3.29 20.38 -4.56
N SER A 271 -3.53 19.27 -3.85
CA SER A 271 -3.00 19.09 -2.48
C SER A 271 -1.50 19.28 -2.43
N ASN A 272 -1.02 20.01 -1.39
CA ASN A 272 0.40 20.17 -1.08
C ASN A 272 0.62 19.84 0.40
N LEU A 273 1.38 18.78 0.70
CA LEU A 273 1.59 18.27 2.05
C LEU A 273 2.78 18.91 2.78
N GLY A 274 3.49 19.85 2.14
CA GLY A 274 4.51 20.69 2.77
C GLY A 274 5.95 20.19 2.72
N TRP A 275 6.22 18.95 2.25
CA TRP A 275 7.59 18.54 1.97
C TRP A 275 8.18 19.39 0.83
N PRO A 276 9.44 19.79 0.86
CA PRO A 276 10.51 19.47 1.82
C PRO A 276 10.56 20.41 3.02
N TYR A 277 9.74 21.45 3.06
CA TYR A 277 9.85 22.56 4.02
C TYR A 277 9.52 22.15 5.44
N THR A 278 8.53 21.28 5.62
CA THR A 278 7.88 21.02 6.90
C THR A 278 7.77 19.53 7.24
N PHE A 279 7.48 19.27 8.51
CA PHE A 279 7.01 17.98 9.03
C PHE A 279 5.87 18.25 10.03
N TYR A 280 5.06 17.22 10.30
CA TYR A 280 4.03 17.30 11.33
C TYR A 280 4.53 16.72 12.65
N ASP A 281 4.37 17.47 13.75
CA ASP A 281 4.73 17.04 15.10
C ASP A 281 3.48 16.50 15.80
N PRO A 282 3.41 15.18 16.09
CA PRO A 282 2.22 14.56 16.66
C PRO A 282 2.04 14.86 18.15
N ILE A 283 3.04 15.40 18.81
CA ILE A 283 2.97 15.76 20.25
C ILE A 283 2.38 17.15 20.43
N ASP A 284 2.82 18.10 19.62
CA ASP A 284 2.36 19.47 19.66
C ASP A 284 1.17 19.71 18.71
N ASP A 285 0.74 18.66 17.99
CA ASP A 285 -0.40 18.66 17.05
C ASP A 285 -0.33 19.83 16.06
N ARG A 286 0.82 19.99 15.41
CA ARG A 286 1.08 21.09 14.47
C ARG A 286 2.20 20.80 13.47
N ARG A 287 2.13 21.49 12.34
CA ARG A 287 3.17 21.49 11.33
C ARG A 287 4.29 22.48 11.66
N LEU A 288 5.55 22.03 11.56
CA LEU A 288 6.75 22.81 11.84
C LEU A 288 7.68 22.84 10.64
N PHE A 289 8.45 23.94 10.49
CA PHE A 289 9.53 23.98 9.52
C PHE A 289 10.68 23.04 9.92
N GLY A 290 11.23 22.34 8.92
CA GLY A 290 12.47 21.59 9.09
C GLY A 290 13.69 22.51 9.31
N PRO A 291 14.73 22.02 10.00
CA PRO A 291 15.91 22.82 10.31
C PRO A 291 16.65 23.31 9.06
N GLU A 292 16.56 22.61 7.93
CA GLU A 292 17.13 23.01 6.64
C GLU A 292 16.50 24.29 6.11
N TYR A 293 15.26 24.56 6.47
CA TYR A 293 14.46 25.72 6.05
C TYR A 293 14.24 26.73 7.18
N GLY A 294 15.15 26.78 8.15
CA GLY A 294 15.14 27.73 9.25
C GLY A 294 14.14 27.42 10.37
N GLY A 295 13.73 26.14 10.46
CA GLY A 295 12.97 25.64 11.62
C GLY A 295 13.83 25.63 12.87
N ASP A 296 13.24 26.04 13.98
CA ASP A 296 13.85 26.20 15.31
C ASP A 296 13.15 25.32 16.37
N GLY A 297 12.29 24.40 15.93
CA GLY A 297 11.49 23.54 16.79
C GLY A 297 10.14 24.14 17.18
N GLU A 298 9.90 25.43 16.87
CA GLU A 298 8.65 26.12 17.19
C GLU A 298 8.03 26.82 15.97
N LYS A 299 8.83 27.19 14.99
CA LYS A 299 8.40 27.94 13.83
C LYS A 299 7.47 27.12 12.94
N ALA A 300 6.21 27.56 12.84
CA ALA A 300 5.18 26.99 12.01
C ALA A 300 5.01 27.76 10.69
N PRO A 301 4.53 27.13 9.61
CA PRO A 301 4.08 27.83 8.41
C PRO A 301 2.85 28.68 8.71
N ALA A 302 2.51 29.59 7.79
CA ALA A 302 1.24 30.30 7.86
C ALA A 302 0.09 29.28 7.80
N PRO A 303 -1.04 29.53 8.46
CA PRO A 303 -2.22 28.68 8.36
C PRO A 303 -2.61 28.42 6.90
N ASP A 304 -3.10 27.23 6.60
CA ASP A 304 -3.59 26.79 5.27
C ASP A 304 -2.53 26.83 4.13
N ARG A 305 -1.25 27.10 4.46
CA ARG A 305 -0.18 27.06 3.45
C ARG A 305 0.06 25.64 2.93
N PHE A 306 -0.06 24.66 3.80
CA PHE A 306 0.10 23.23 3.52
C PHE A 306 -1.06 22.46 4.15
N GLN A 307 -1.41 21.32 3.56
CA GLN A 307 -2.45 20.47 4.09
C GLN A 307 -1.94 19.70 5.33
N ASP A 308 -2.65 19.82 6.45
CA ASP A 308 -2.38 19.01 7.64
C ASP A 308 -2.95 17.60 7.49
N PRO A 309 -2.39 16.58 8.18
CA PRO A 309 -2.90 15.23 8.14
C PRO A 309 -4.30 15.13 8.78
N ILE A 310 -5.08 14.15 8.32
CA ILE A 310 -6.34 13.76 8.99
C ILE A 310 -6.02 12.88 10.21
N ILE A 311 -4.95 12.08 10.09
CA ILE A 311 -4.41 11.23 11.15
C ILE A 311 -2.89 11.36 11.12
N ASP A 312 -2.31 11.61 12.26
CA ASP A 312 -0.89 11.59 12.55
C ASP A 312 -0.54 10.29 13.27
N PHE A 313 0.08 9.37 12.56
CA PHE A 313 0.57 8.12 13.14
C PHE A 313 1.90 8.32 13.87
N PRO A 314 2.22 7.44 14.83
CA PRO A 314 3.49 7.52 15.53
C PRO A 314 4.70 7.51 14.60
N ALA A 315 5.73 8.25 14.98
CA ALA A 315 6.94 8.47 14.21
C ALA A 315 7.61 7.17 13.73
N HIS A 316 8.04 7.16 12.48
CA HIS A 316 8.88 6.13 11.85
C HIS A 316 8.26 4.72 11.76
N TRP A 317 6.94 4.61 11.78
CA TRP A 317 6.28 3.32 11.59
C TRP A 317 6.32 2.85 10.14
N ALA A 318 6.60 3.74 9.20
CA ALA A 318 6.76 3.48 7.77
C ALA A 318 5.50 2.87 7.14
N PRO A 319 4.47 3.68 6.81
CA PRO A 319 3.28 3.23 6.09
C PRO A 319 3.65 2.74 4.69
N MET A 320 3.09 1.57 4.31
CA MET A 320 3.39 0.88 3.07
C MET A 320 2.14 0.69 2.22
N GLN A 321 1.64 -0.51 2.00
CA GLN A 321 0.43 -0.68 1.21
C GLN A 321 -0.82 -0.36 2.05
N LEU A 322 -1.77 0.31 1.41
CA LEU A 322 -3.11 0.65 1.92
C LEU A 322 -4.15 -0.06 1.07
N THR A 323 -5.22 -0.56 1.67
CA THR A 323 -6.36 -1.14 0.95
C THR A 323 -7.67 -0.69 1.56
N TYR A 324 -8.63 -0.30 0.70
CA TYR A 324 -10.03 -0.13 1.09
C TYR A 324 -10.64 -1.51 1.32
N TYR A 325 -11.33 -1.70 2.44
CA TYR A 325 -12.00 -2.94 2.75
C TYR A 325 -13.42 -2.96 2.18
N SER A 326 -13.57 -3.60 1.04
CA SER A 326 -14.86 -3.80 0.35
C SER A 326 -15.56 -5.09 0.73
N GLY A 327 -14.97 -5.92 1.63
CA GLY A 327 -15.52 -7.20 2.04
C GLY A 327 -16.64 -7.07 3.07
N GLU A 328 -17.47 -8.12 3.14
CA GLU A 328 -18.57 -8.24 4.12
C GLU A 328 -18.28 -9.34 5.17
N GLN A 329 -17.17 -10.08 5.04
CA GLN A 329 -16.82 -11.18 5.95
C GLN A 329 -16.50 -10.69 7.37
N PHE A 330 -15.80 -9.54 7.48
CA PHE A 330 -15.44 -8.98 8.78
C PHE A 330 -16.63 -8.27 9.42
N PRO A 331 -16.67 -8.16 10.77
CA PRO A 331 -17.71 -7.39 11.48
C PRO A 331 -17.92 -6.01 10.88
N GLN A 332 -19.15 -5.50 11.01
CA GLN A 332 -19.57 -4.21 10.43
C GLN A 332 -18.65 -3.05 10.82
N THR A 333 -17.97 -3.13 11.98
CA THR A 333 -17.02 -2.12 12.45
C THR A 333 -15.78 -1.97 11.55
N TYR A 334 -15.49 -2.96 10.70
CA TYR A 334 -14.38 -2.94 9.74
C TYR A 334 -14.83 -2.63 8.31
N GLN A 335 -16.14 -2.71 8.02
CA GLN A 335 -16.65 -2.52 6.67
C GLN A 335 -16.57 -1.05 6.25
N GLY A 336 -16.11 -0.83 5.01
CA GLY A 336 -15.95 0.51 4.45
C GLY A 336 -14.78 1.32 5.01
N GLY A 337 -13.95 0.73 5.88
CA GLY A 337 -12.70 1.34 6.36
C GLY A 337 -11.48 0.95 5.51
N MET A 338 -10.29 1.29 5.98
CA MET A 338 -9.04 0.97 5.31
C MET A 338 -8.08 0.22 6.23
N PHE A 339 -7.36 -0.76 5.66
CA PHE A 339 -6.23 -1.43 6.33
C PHE A 339 -4.91 -0.90 5.79
N LEU A 340 -3.99 -0.57 6.69
CA LEU A 340 -2.68 0.02 6.41
C LEU A 340 -1.58 -0.84 7.01
N ALA A 341 -0.67 -1.35 6.18
CA ALA A 341 0.52 -2.05 6.63
C ALA A 341 1.60 -1.06 7.06
N PHE A 342 2.14 -1.23 8.26
CA PHE A 342 3.31 -0.53 8.76
C PHE A 342 4.51 -1.46 8.79
N HIS A 343 5.56 -1.09 8.05
CA HIS A 343 6.78 -1.91 7.89
C HIS A 343 7.65 -1.97 9.15
N GLY A 344 7.44 -1.02 10.04
CA GLY A 344 8.22 -0.85 11.25
C GLY A 344 9.46 -0.01 11.07
N SER A 345 9.85 0.65 12.16
CA SER A 345 10.95 1.59 12.19
C SER A 345 12.32 0.92 12.02
N TRP A 346 13.28 1.72 11.56
CA TRP A 346 14.68 1.34 11.43
C TRP A 346 15.62 2.39 12.07
N ASN A 347 15.14 3.60 12.26
CA ASN A 347 15.91 4.79 12.68
C ASN A 347 15.47 5.36 14.03
N ARG A 348 14.62 4.63 14.78
CA ARG A 348 14.32 5.00 16.16
C ARG A 348 15.50 4.64 17.05
N GLN A 349 15.81 5.52 17.98
CA GLN A 349 16.71 5.15 19.07
C GLN A 349 15.95 4.33 20.11
N GLY A 350 16.58 3.26 20.59
CA GLY A 350 15.94 2.33 21.53
C GLY A 350 15.01 1.35 20.78
N ASP A 351 13.81 1.14 21.34
CA ASP A 351 12.88 0.15 20.83
C ASP A 351 12.33 0.51 19.46
N GLN A 352 12.46 -0.41 18.52
CA GLN A 352 11.79 -0.31 17.25
C GLN A 352 10.27 -0.52 17.42
N LYS A 353 9.45 0.15 16.60
CA LYS A 353 7.98 0.17 16.69
C LYS A 353 7.34 0.09 15.31
N GLY A 354 6.02 -0.13 15.26
CA GLY A 354 5.24 -0.01 14.04
C GLY A 354 5.24 -1.24 13.13
N TYR A 355 5.54 -2.42 13.65
CA TYR A 355 5.47 -3.69 12.90
C TYR A 355 4.07 -4.28 13.02
N ASN A 356 3.10 -3.68 12.32
CA ASN A 356 1.69 -4.05 12.45
C ASN A 356 0.88 -3.75 11.18
N VAL A 357 -0.36 -4.21 11.16
CA VAL A 357 -1.39 -3.72 10.24
C VAL A 357 -2.43 -2.99 11.08
N SER A 358 -2.65 -1.73 10.77
CA SER A 358 -3.64 -0.89 11.44
C SER A 358 -4.93 -0.76 10.62
N PHE A 359 -6.04 -0.50 11.30
CA PHE A 359 -7.33 -0.22 10.72
C PHE A 359 -7.71 1.24 10.95
N ILE A 360 -8.20 1.89 9.90
CA ILE A 360 -8.70 3.27 9.88
C ILE A 360 -10.20 3.20 9.61
N PRO A 361 -11.07 3.52 10.58
CA PRO A 361 -12.51 3.53 10.38
C PRO A 361 -12.95 4.75 9.57
N PHE A 362 -13.97 4.52 8.73
CA PHE A 362 -14.62 5.53 7.91
C PHE A 362 -16.12 5.58 8.26
N ASN A 363 -16.71 6.74 8.15
CA ASN A 363 -18.15 6.91 8.33
C ASN A 363 -18.92 6.53 7.04
N ALA A 364 -20.25 6.53 7.12
CA ALA A 364 -21.12 6.15 6.01
C ALA A 364 -21.01 7.04 4.75
N SER A 365 -20.39 8.22 4.86
CA SER A 365 -20.11 9.10 3.70
C SER A 365 -18.70 8.90 3.13
N GLY A 366 -17.97 7.86 3.57
CA GLY A 366 -16.63 7.55 3.10
C GLY A 366 -15.57 8.54 3.58
N LYS A 367 -15.75 9.19 4.75
CA LYS A 367 -14.77 10.07 5.37
C LYS A 367 -14.13 9.37 6.58
N PRO A 368 -12.79 9.46 6.76
CA PRO A 368 -12.14 8.92 7.93
C PRO A 368 -12.69 9.58 9.21
N THR A 369 -12.80 8.81 10.29
CA THR A 369 -13.29 9.33 11.58
C THR A 369 -12.25 10.12 12.35
N GLY A 370 -11.00 10.07 11.95
CA GLY A 370 -9.84 10.61 12.68
C GLY A 370 -9.24 9.61 13.68
N GLU A 371 -9.87 8.45 13.85
CA GLU A 371 -9.39 7.38 14.73
C GLU A 371 -8.66 6.28 13.96
N TRP A 372 -7.86 5.49 14.66
CA TRP A 372 -7.23 4.29 14.13
C TRP A 372 -6.94 3.29 15.26
N SER A 373 -6.74 2.03 14.90
CA SER A 373 -6.36 0.97 15.86
C SER A 373 -5.46 -0.06 15.21
N VAL A 374 -4.60 -0.71 16.01
CA VAL A 374 -3.83 -1.85 15.54
C VAL A 374 -4.78 -3.04 15.37
N PHE A 375 -4.82 -3.60 14.16
CA PHE A 375 -5.63 -4.78 13.82
C PHE A 375 -4.83 -6.07 13.91
N ALA A 376 -3.66 -6.14 13.28
CA ALA A 376 -2.78 -7.31 13.37
C ALA A 376 -1.41 -6.90 13.89
N ASP A 377 -0.89 -7.64 14.88
CA ASP A 377 0.38 -7.38 15.56
C ASP A 377 1.20 -8.70 15.68
N GLY A 378 2.29 -8.66 16.45
CA GLY A 378 3.15 -9.81 16.68
C GLY A 378 4.22 -10.05 15.62
N PHE A 379 4.27 -9.24 14.57
CA PHE A 379 5.23 -9.37 13.46
C PHE A 379 6.70 -9.22 13.91
N MET A 380 6.97 -8.50 14.99
CA MET A 380 8.32 -8.46 15.57
C MET A 380 8.77 -9.81 16.11
N GLY A 381 7.86 -10.69 16.51
CA GLY A 381 8.16 -11.99 17.13
C GLY A 381 8.72 -11.92 18.55
N LYS A 382 9.31 -10.78 18.93
CA LYS A 382 9.85 -10.47 20.27
C LYS A 382 9.20 -9.20 20.80
N GLY A 383 9.18 -9.01 22.11
CA GLY A 383 8.61 -7.81 22.71
C GLY A 383 9.36 -6.52 22.38
N GLN A 384 10.68 -6.61 22.23
CA GLN A 384 11.57 -5.50 21.90
C GLN A 384 12.70 -5.95 20.97
N ILE A 385 13.01 -5.13 19.96
CA ILE A 385 14.12 -5.34 19.03
C ILE A 385 14.93 -4.06 18.87
N ALA A 386 16.24 -4.19 18.73
CA ALA A 386 17.14 -3.07 18.53
C ALA A 386 17.38 -2.75 17.03
N SER A 387 17.23 -3.75 16.19
CA SER A 387 17.42 -3.64 14.73
C SER A 387 16.22 -4.21 13.99
N PRO A 388 15.80 -3.62 12.86
CA PRO A 388 14.75 -4.20 12.03
C PRO A 388 15.08 -5.62 11.52
N ASN A 389 16.35 -6.00 11.46
CA ASN A 389 16.77 -7.35 11.09
C ASN A 389 16.47 -8.41 12.16
N ASP A 390 16.18 -7.98 13.40
CA ASP A 390 15.81 -8.88 14.50
C ASP A 390 14.31 -9.22 14.51
N ALA A 391 13.50 -8.53 13.70
CA ALA A 391 12.08 -8.80 13.56
C ALA A 391 11.84 -10.17 12.93
N ALA A 392 10.80 -10.88 13.41
CA ALA A 392 10.39 -12.12 12.76
C ALA A 392 9.82 -11.83 11.36
N TYR A 393 9.01 -10.78 11.23
CA TYR A 393 8.38 -10.34 9.99
C TYR A 393 8.26 -8.82 9.94
N ARG A 394 8.09 -8.27 8.73
CA ARG A 394 7.84 -6.85 8.51
C ARG A 394 6.69 -6.68 7.51
N PRO A 395 5.47 -6.30 7.96
CA PRO A 395 4.33 -6.11 7.06
C PRO A 395 4.63 -5.09 5.97
N MET A 396 4.25 -5.42 4.75
CA MET A 396 4.50 -4.56 3.60
C MET A 396 3.27 -4.45 2.70
N GLY A 397 2.70 -5.59 2.30
CA GLY A 397 1.54 -5.68 1.43
C GLY A 397 0.25 -5.97 2.19
N VAL A 398 -0.86 -5.35 1.76
CA VAL A 398 -2.21 -5.69 2.21
C VAL A 398 -3.19 -5.65 1.05
N ALA A 399 -4.11 -6.63 0.97
CA ALA A 399 -5.15 -6.68 -0.05
C ALA A 399 -6.40 -7.39 0.46
N THR A 400 -7.59 -6.95 0.01
CA THR A 400 -8.85 -7.64 0.27
C THR A 400 -9.07 -8.73 -0.77
N GLY A 401 -9.40 -9.94 -0.34
CA GLY A 401 -9.78 -11.05 -1.22
C GLY A 401 -11.24 -11.01 -1.61
N PRO A 402 -11.64 -11.80 -2.62
CA PRO A 402 -13.02 -11.83 -3.14
C PRO A 402 -14.05 -12.37 -2.14
N ASP A 403 -13.61 -13.10 -1.14
CA ASP A 403 -14.44 -13.63 -0.05
C ASP A 403 -14.49 -12.70 1.17
N GLY A 404 -13.81 -11.54 1.10
CA GLY A 404 -13.68 -10.59 2.21
C GLY A 404 -12.54 -10.91 3.20
N SER A 405 -11.72 -11.94 2.96
CA SER A 405 -10.49 -12.15 3.73
C SER A 405 -9.49 -11.04 3.48
N LEU A 406 -8.66 -10.71 4.48
CA LEU A 406 -7.54 -9.78 4.33
C LEU A 406 -6.24 -10.56 4.15
N TYR A 407 -5.50 -10.26 3.08
CA TYR A 407 -4.18 -10.82 2.83
C TYR A 407 -3.11 -9.85 3.29
N ILE A 408 -2.10 -10.36 4.01
CA ILE A 408 -0.98 -9.58 4.55
C ILE A 408 0.32 -10.20 4.04
N GLY A 409 1.17 -9.41 3.40
CA GLY A 409 2.49 -9.81 2.93
C GLY A 409 3.61 -9.20 3.76
N SER A 410 4.69 -9.97 3.98
CA SER A 410 5.92 -9.51 4.62
C SER A 410 7.09 -9.64 3.66
N ASP A 411 7.98 -8.64 3.60
CA ASP A 411 9.20 -8.70 2.80
C ASP A 411 10.42 -9.23 3.57
N HIS A 412 10.33 -9.32 4.90
CA HIS A 412 11.34 -9.91 5.75
C HIS A 412 10.89 -11.31 6.21
N ASN A 413 11.72 -12.35 6.07
CA ASN A 413 11.32 -13.76 6.22
C ASN A 413 10.02 -14.06 5.48
N SER A 414 9.97 -13.71 4.24
CA SER A 414 8.84 -13.41 3.39
C SER A 414 7.73 -14.46 3.44
N ARG A 415 6.55 -14.03 3.83
CA ARG A 415 5.34 -14.83 4.05
C ARG A 415 4.10 -14.05 3.62
N ILE A 416 3.06 -14.75 3.20
CA ILE A 416 1.72 -14.21 3.01
C ILE A 416 0.76 -14.93 3.94
N TRP A 417 -0.04 -14.16 4.69
CA TRP A 417 -1.17 -14.65 5.50
C TRP A 417 -2.48 -14.29 4.83
N ARG A 418 -3.49 -15.14 5.02
CA ARG A 418 -4.89 -14.85 4.78
C ARG A 418 -5.61 -14.79 6.12
N VAL A 419 -6.11 -13.62 6.48
CA VAL A 419 -6.86 -13.39 7.71
C VAL A 419 -8.36 -13.48 7.40
N PHE A 420 -9.09 -14.22 8.21
CA PHE A 420 -10.53 -14.44 8.06
C PHE A 420 -11.22 -14.38 9.43
N TYR A 421 -12.53 -14.17 9.42
CA TYR A 421 -13.33 -14.06 10.64
C TYR A 421 -14.31 -15.20 10.75
N THR A 422 -14.38 -15.84 11.92
CA THR A 422 -15.33 -16.94 12.23
C THR A 422 -16.38 -16.53 13.26
N GLY A 423 -16.13 -15.47 14.02
CA GLY A 423 -17.01 -15.02 15.11
C GLY A 423 -16.82 -15.75 16.43
N GLU A 424 -15.91 -16.75 16.49
CA GLU A 424 -15.64 -17.58 17.68
C GLU A 424 -14.27 -17.28 18.30
#